data_fe3146772eed6e2a64765f095edf4dcb
#
_entry.id   fe3146772eed6e2a64765f095edf4dcb
#
_cell.length_a   1.000
_cell.length_b   1.000
_cell.length_c   1.000
_cell.angle_alpha   90.00
_cell.angle_beta   90.00
_cell.angle_gamma   90.00
#
_symmetry.space_group_name_H-M   'P 1'
#
loop_
_entity.id
_entity.type
_entity.pdbx_description
1 polymer ?
#
loop_
_entity_poly.entity_id
_entity_poly.type
_entity_poly.pdbx_seq_one_letter_code
_entity_poly.pdbx_strand_id
1 'polypeptide(L)'
;VNIEHNPDEAVFYIELGNTQAVLEYRLMLPGMEDDALEGKGTVDFTRTYVPTAHRGQGYAEALVYHGLSWAEQQGFKVQAACWYVRKFL
;
A
#
# COMPACT_ATOMS: atom_id res chain seq x y z
N VAL A 1 12.93 10.27 2.50
CA VAL A 1 11.98 9.89 3.55
C VAL A 1 12.09 8.40 3.81
N ASN A 2 11.94 8.00 5.06
CA ASN A 2 12.11 6.60 5.46
C ASN A 2 10.73 5.93 5.55
N ILE A 3 10.49 4.97 4.66
CA ILE A 3 9.22 4.24 4.63
C ILE A 3 9.45 2.88 5.25
N GLU A 4 8.66 2.57 6.28
CA GLU A 4 8.71 1.29 6.97
C GLU A 4 7.58 0.40 6.47
N HIS A 5 7.75 -0.89 6.60
CA HIS A 5 6.74 -1.86 6.20
C HIS A 5 6.50 -2.83 7.35
N ASN A 6 5.25 -2.95 7.77
CA ASN A 6 4.85 -3.93 8.79
C ASN A 6 3.87 -4.91 8.14
N PRO A 7 4.35 -6.06 7.66
CA PRO A 7 3.47 -7.01 6.98
C PRO A 7 2.45 -7.67 7.91
N ASP A 8 2.74 -7.75 9.20
CA ASP A 8 1.77 -8.33 10.14
C ASP A 8 0.52 -7.47 10.25
N GLU A 9 0.68 -6.16 10.11
CA GLU A 9 -0.45 -5.23 10.17
C GLU A 9 -0.87 -4.76 8.78
N ALA A 10 -0.18 -5.22 7.74
CA ALA A 10 -0.48 -4.89 6.35
C ALA A 10 -0.47 -3.38 6.11
N VAL A 11 0.63 -2.73 6.48
CA VAL A 11 0.75 -1.29 6.36
C VAL A 11 2.18 -0.88 6.03
N PHE A 12 2.28 0.13 5.14
CA PHE A 12 3.51 0.90 4.96
C PHE A 12 3.31 2.23 5.67
N TYR A 13 4.35 2.73 6.33
CA TYR A 13 4.18 3.96 7.09
C TYR A 13 5.45 4.79 7.14
N ILE A 14 5.25 6.08 7.43
CA ILE A 14 6.32 7.04 7.65
C ILE A 14 6.09 7.63 9.04
N GLU A 15 7.11 7.55 9.90
CA GLU A 15 7.02 8.16 11.22
C GLU A 15 7.17 9.67 11.10
N LEU A 16 6.25 10.40 11.71
CA LEU A 16 6.22 11.87 11.65
C LEU A 16 6.12 12.44 13.06
N GLY A 17 7.08 12.08 13.91
CA GLY A 17 7.05 12.49 15.31
C GLY A 17 6.08 11.61 16.09
N ASN A 18 4.99 12.20 16.60
CA ASN A 18 4.02 11.44 17.38
C ASN A 18 2.84 10.93 16.55
N THR A 19 2.98 10.96 15.23
CA THR A 19 1.94 10.48 14.32
C THR A 19 2.59 9.80 13.14
N GLN A 20 1.78 9.26 12.22
CA GLN A 20 2.27 8.53 11.06
C GLN A 20 1.45 8.84 9.83
N ALA A 21 2.11 8.84 8.66
CA ALA A 21 1.43 8.71 7.38
C ALA A 21 1.39 7.22 7.05
N VAL A 22 0.29 6.73 6.48
CA VAL A 22 0.11 5.29 6.27
C VAL A 22 -0.46 4.97 4.90
N LEU A 23 -0.10 3.79 4.41
CA LEU A 23 -0.74 3.15 3.27
C LEU A 23 -1.09 1.74 3.70
N GLU A 24 -2.39 1.47 3.82
CA GLU A 24 -2.87 0.17 4.28
C GLU A 24 -3.30 -0.68 3.11
N TYR A 25 -3.09 -1.98 3.24
CA TYR A 25 -3.44 -2.91 2.19
C TYR A 25 -4.03 -4.18 2.78
N ARG A 26 -4.61 -4.99 1.90
CA ARG A 26 -5.10 -6.31 2.24
C ARG A 26 -4.52 -7.29 1.23
N LEU A 27 -3.95 -8.38 1.71
CA LEU A 27 -3.33 -9.37 0.85
C LEU A 27 -4.25 -10.57 0.71
N MET A 28 -4.57 -10.92 -0.54
CA MET A 28 -5.40 -12.06 -0.87
C MET A 28 -4.51 -13.09 -1.55
N LEU A 29 -4.25 -14.19 -0.84
CA LEU A 29 -3.32 -15.19 -1.31
C LEU A 29 -3.96 -16.16 -2.30
N PRO A 30 -3.15 -16.87 -3.09
CA PRO A 30 -3.69 -17.87 -4.02
C PRO A 30 -4.55 -18.90 -3.28
N GLY A 31 -5.66 -19.27 -3.89
CA GLY A 31 -6.60 -20.19 -3.28
C GLY A 31 -7.74 -19.52 -2.57
N MET A 32 -7.67 -18.19 -2.43
CA MET A 32 -8.71 -17.40 -1.78
C MET A 32 -9.57 -16.65 -2.80
N GLU A 33 -9.24 -16.74 -4.08
CA GLU A 33 -9.98 -16.09 -5.17
C GLU A 33 -10.06 -17.01 -6.36
N ASP A 34 -10.97 -16.69 -7.28
CA ASP A 34 -11.25 -17.53 -8.43
C ASP A 34 -10.08 -17.61 -9.41
N ASP A 35 -9.29 -16.58 -9.53
CA ASP A 35 -8.16 -16.57 -10.45
C ASP A 35 -6.84 -16.88 -9.77
N ALA A 36 -6.89 -17.61 -8.69
CA ALA A 36 -5.71 -17.91 -7.87
C ALA A 36 -4.69 -18.78 -8.57
N LEU A 37 -5.01 -19.31 -9.74
CA LEU A 37 -4.06 -20.13 -10.47
C LEU A 37 -2.89 -19.33 -11.04
N GLU A 38 -3.01 -18.02 -11.10
CA GLU A 38 -1.98 -17.17 -11.67
C GLU A 38 -1.38 -16.27 -10.62
N GLY A 39 -0.04 -16.18 -10.60
CA GLY A 39 0.67 -15.30 -9.72
C GLY A 39 0.70 -15.77 -8.29
N LYS A 40 1.08 -14.89 -7.40
CA LYS A 40 1.30 -15.19 -6.00
C LYS A 40 0.22 -14.62 -5.10
N GLY A 41 -0.79 -14.03 -5.67
CA GLY A 41 -1.87 -13.43 -4.94
C GLY A 41 -2.14 -12.02 -5.43
N THR A 42 -3.06 -11.35 -4.74
CA THR A 42 -3.48 -9.99 -5.07
C THR A 42 -3.34 -9.11 -3.85
N VAL A 43 -2.81 -7.91 -4.04
CA VAL A 43 -2.78 -6.91 -2.97
C VAL A 43 -3.80 -5.83 -3.32
N ASP A 44 -4.64 -5.49 -2.33
CA ASP A 44 -5.66 -4.46 -2.46
C ASP A 44 -5.27 -3.31 -1.53
N PHE A 45 -4.91 -2.17 -2.11
CA PHE A 45 -4.57 -0.99 -1.31
C PHE A 45 -5.88 -0.31 -0.89
N THR A 46 -6.13 -0.27 0.42
CA THR A 46 -7.44 0.06 0.94
C THR A 46 -7.54 1.48 1.49
N ARG A 47 -6.42 2.05 1.96
CA ARG A 47 -6.48 3.36 2.60
C ARG A 47 -5.11 4.04 2.55
N THR A 48 -5.14 5.34 2.24
CA THR A 48 -3.96 6.20 2.32
C THR A 48 -4.32 7.37 3.22
N TYR A 49 -3.47 7.64 4.22
CA TYR A 49 -3.74 8.72 5.15
C TYR A 49 -2.46 9.46 5.49
N VAL A 50 -2.52 10.79 5.41
CA VAL A 50 -1.45 11.67 5.87
C VAL A 50 -2.08 12.66 6.83
N PRO A 51 -1.54 12.80 8.06
CA PRO A 51 -2.07 13.80 9.00
C PRO A 51 -2.08 15.18 8.40
N THR A 52 -3.09 15.97 8.72
CA THR A 52 -3.31 17.27 8.10
C THR A 52 -2.08 18.17 8.17
N ALA A 53 -1.38 18.17 9.30
CA ALA A 53 -0.20 19.02 9.48
C ALA A 53 0.96 18.66 8.56
N HIS A 54 0.92 17.48 7.95
CA HIS A 54 2.02 16.98 7.12
C HIS A 54 1.64 16.82 5.66
N ARG A 55 0.48 17.30 5.27
CA ARG A 55 0.02 17.21 3.88
C ARG A 55 0.77 18.19 3.00
N GLY A 56 0.82 17.89 1.71
CA GLY A 56 1.49 18.75 0.73
C GLY A 56 2.99 18.55 0.67
N GLN A 57 3.52 17.52 1.31
CA GLN A 57 4.95 17.25 1.32
C GLN A 57 5.33 15.98 0.54
N GLY A 58 4.35 15.38 -0.16
CA GLY A 58 4.62 14.23 -1.01
C GLY A 58 4.65 12.89 -0.30
N TYR A 59 4.24 12.83 0.96
CA TYR A 59 4.30 11.57 1.71
C TYR A 59 3.36 10.52 1.15
N ALA A 60 2.12 10.91 0.80
CA ALA A 60 1.16 9.96 0.26
C ALA A 60 1.66 9.37 -1.05
N GLU A 61 2.21 10.22 -1.92
CA GLU A 61 2.74 9.77 -3.20
C GLU A 61 3.92 8.83 -3.02
N ALA A 62 4.82 9.16 -2.10
CA ALA A 62 5.97 8.31 -1.82
C ALA A 62 5.54 6.94 -1.31
N LEU A 63 4.52 6.91 -0.45
CA LEU A 63 3.99 5.66 0.07
C LEU A 63 3.41 4.80 -1.04
N VAL A 64 2.64 5.41 -1.94
CA VAL A 64 2.02 4.68 -3.05
C VAL A 64 3.08 4.09 -3.97
N TYR A 65 4.07 4.89 -4.36
CA TYR A 65 5.13 4.38 -5.22
C TYR A 65 5.88 3.23 -4.57
N HIS A 66 6.14 3.35 -3.27
CA HIS A 66 6.83 2.30 -2.54
C HIS A 66 5.99 1.01 -2.51
N GLY A 67 4.70 1.15 -2.22
CA GLY A 67 3.81 -0.01 -2.16
C GLY A 67 3.64 -0.70 -3.50
N LEU A 68 3.51 0.08 -4.57
CA LEU A 68 3.36 -0.49 -5.91
C LEU A 68 4.64 -1.21 -6.34
N SER A 69 5.80 -0.63 -6.03
CA SER A 69 7.08 -1.26 -6.35
C SER A 69 7.24 -2.58 -5.59
N TRP A 70 6.87 -2.58 -4.32
CA TRP A 70 6.92 -3.81 -3.51
C TRP A 70 6.01 -4.89 -4.12
N ALA A 71 4.80 -4.53 -4.50
CA ALA A 71 3.86 -5.48 -5.07
C ALA A 71 4.41 -6.09 -6.35
N GLU A 72 5.01 -5.26 -7.19
CA GLU A 72 5.61 -5.73 -8.43
C GLU A 72 6.75 -6.70 -8.17
N GLN A 73 7.61 -6.36 -7.21
CA GLN A 73 8.74 -7.21 -6.89
C GLN A 73 8.30 -8.56 -6.34
N GLN A 74 7.17 -8.60 -5.65
CA GLN A 74 6.64 -9.84 -5.09
C GLN A 74 5.82 -10.65 -6.10
N GLY A 75 5.50 -10.07 -7.24
CA GLY A 75 4.69 -10.76 -8.24
C GLY A 75 3.20 -10.76 -7.94
N PHE A 76 2.74 -9.82 -7.11
CA PHE A 76 1.31 -9.71 -6.79
C PHE A 76 0.57 -8.97 -7.89
N LYS A 77 -0.68 -9.35 -8.12
CA LYS A 77 -1.61 -8.50 -8.83
C LYS A 77 -1.99 -7.34 -7.91
N VAL A 78 -2.27 -6.18 -8.50
CA VAL A 78 -2.59 -4.98 -7.73
C VAL A 78 -3.99 -4.54 -8.04
N GLN A 79 -4.75 -4.25 -6.98
CA GLN A 79 -6.01 -3.53 -7.11
C GLN A 79 -6.09 -2.51 -5.97
N ALA A 80 -7.01 -1.59 -6.06
CA ALA A 80 -7.10 -0.52 -5.07
C ALA A 80 -8.55 -0.13 -4.83
N ALA A 81 -9.02 -0.37 -3.61
CA ALA A 81 -10.27 0.20 -3.14
C ALA A 81 -10.10 1.70 -2.88
N CYS A 82 -8.88 2.12 -2.51
CA CYS A 82 -8.58 3.52 -2.26
C CYS A 82 -8.50 4.29 -3.57
N TRP A 83 -9.33 5.35 -3.71
CA TRP A 83 -9.37 6.14 -4.94
C TRP A 83 -8.03 6.83 -5.22
N TYR A 84 -7.31 7.19 -4.18
CA TYR A 84 -6.04 7.88 -4.34
C TYR A 84 -5.00 6.97 -5.00
N VAL A 85 -4.90 5.72 -4.52
CA VAL A 85 -3.97 4.76 -5.12
C VAL A 85 -4.36 4.45 -6.56
N ARG A 86 -5.66 4.40 -6.81
CA ARG A 86 -6.17 4.09 -8.15
C ARG A 86 -5.68 5.06 -9.20
N LYS A 87 -5.39 6.29 -8.81
CA LYS A 87 -4.88 7.30 -9.74
C LYS A 87 -3.51 6.94 -10.31
N PHE A 88 -2.79 6.06 -9.64
CA PHE A 88 -1.44 5.67 -10.05
C PHE A 88 -1.39 4.34 -10.82
N LEU A 89 -2.53 3.71 -11.04
CA LEU A 89 -2.60 2.42 -11.73
C LEU A 89 -2.84 2.55 -13.24
#